data_0af9e5b7a544e43fa90e362ecdcfd10a
#
_entry.id   0af9e5b7a544e43fa90e362ecdcfd10a
#
_cell.length_a   1.000
_cell.length_b   1.000
_cell.length_c   1.000
_cell.angle_alpha   90.00
_cell.angle_beta   90.00
_cell.angle_gamma   90.00
#
_symmetry.space_group_name_H-M   'P 1'
#
loop_
_entity.id
_entity.type
_entity.pdbx_description
1 polymer ?
#
loop_
_entity_poly.entity_id
_entity_poly.type
_entity_poly.pdbx_seq_one_letter_code
_entity_poly.pdbx_strand_id
1 'polypeptide(L)'
;TTLFRSGRPYAPKAGAWEQAVAYWRTLPSDEGAVYDKEIVLKAEDIVPQVTWGTSPQDVLPITAVVPAPEDFEGGKVEAARRSLDYMGLTPGMALKDIRIDAVFIGSCTNGRIEDLRAAAGILRGRHLAEGVRGMVVPGSGLVRMQAEEEGLDKVFTDAGFEWRLAGCSMCLGMNPDQLAPGERCAATSNRNFEGRMGRGGRTHLMSPVMAAAAGIAGHLVDVREVMGVEA
;
A
#
# COMPACT_ATOMS: atom_id res chain seq x y z
N THR A 1 9.86 16.56 -7.83
CA THR A 1 9.14 16.35 -9.13
C THR A 1 10.07 15.97 -10.27
N THR A 2 11.29 16.51 -10.33
CA THR A 2 12.25 16.18 -11.40
C THR A 2 12.69 14.72 -11.35
N LEU A 3 13.04 14.20 -10.17
CA LEU A 3 13.41 12.79 -9.99
C LEU A 3 12.28 11.83 -10.41
N PHE A 4 11.04 12.16 -10.06
CA PHE A 4 9.88 11.34 -10.42
C PHE A 4 9.64 11.27 -11.94
N ARG A 5 9.96 12.33 -12.68
CA ARG A 5 9.77 12.39 -14.13
C ARG A 5 10.97 11.89 -14.95
N SER A 6 12.16 11.90 -14.36
CA SER A 6 13.39 11.49 -15.04
C SER A 6 13.31 10.04 -15.49
N GLY A 7 13.77 9.77 -16.72
CA GLY A 7 13.83 8.42 -17.28
C GLY A 7 12.48 7.81 -17.69
N ARG A 8 11.36 8.52 -17.54
CA ARG A 8 10.04 8.02 -17.98
C ARG A 8 9.93 8.01 -19.50
N PRO A 9 9.18 7.05 -20.09
CA PRO A 9 9.05 6.93 -21.55
C PRO A 9 8.60 8.23 -22.25
N TYR A 10 7.68 8.96 -21.63
CA TYR A 10 7.10 10.21 -22.16
C TYR A 10 7.67 11.47 -21.51
N ALA A 11 8.71 11.36 -20.70
CA ALA A 11 9.40 12.53 -20.18
C ALA A 11 10.18 13.24 -21.31
N PRO A 12 10.34 14.57 -21.24
CA PRO A 12 11.25 15.28 -22.14
C PRO A 12 12.63 14.65 -22.09
N LYS A 13 13.34 14.63 -23.23
CA LYS A 13 14.68 14.01 -23.37
C LYS A 13 15.72 15.03 -23.81
N ALA A 14 16.97 14.77 -23.45
CA ALA A 14 18.12 15.60 -23.82
C ALA A 14 17.87 17.11 -23.53
N GLY A 15 18.17 18.00 -24.46
CA GLY A 15 18.00 19.46 -24.27
C GLY A 15 16.58 19.89 -23.91
N ALA A 16 15.54 19.15 -24.33
CA ALA A 16 14.16 19.44 -23.91
C ALA A 16 13.93 19.13 -22.43
N TRP A 17 14.65 18.17 -21.85
CA TRP A 17 14.63 17.92 -20.40
C TRP A 17 15.19 19.09 -19.60
N GLU A 18 16.33 19.62 -20.03
CA GLU A 18 16.98 20.75 -19.36
C GLU A 18 16.10 22.01 -19.41
N GLN A 19 15.49 22.28 -20.57
CA GLN A 19 14.51 23.38 -20.72
C GLN A 19 13.30 23.18 -19.83
N ALA A 20 12.74 21.99 -19.76
CA ALA A 20 11.60 21.68 -18.89
C ALA A 20 11.97 21.87 -17.41
N VAL A 21 13.14 21.39 -16.98
CA VAL A 21 13.62 21.57 -15.60
C VAL A 21 13.85 23.05 -15.28
N ALA A 22 14.45 23.82 -16.21
CA ALA A 22 14.62 25.24 -16.05
C ALA A 22 13.26 25.95 -15.87
N TYR A 23 12.30 25.63 -16.71
CA TYR A 23 10.94 26.16 -16.62
C TYR A 23 10.26 25.77 -15.29
N TRP A 24 10.32 24.51 -14.88
CA TRP A 24 9.69 24.08 -13.62
C TRP A 24 10.28 24.75 -12.39
N ARG A 25 11.55 25.15 -12.43
CA ARG A 25 12.18 25.93 -11.35
C ARG A 25 11.66 27.36 -11.25
N THR A 26 10.99 27.87 -12.26
CA THR A 26 10.33 29.19 -12.24
C THR A 26 8.91 29.16 -11.66
N LEU A 27 8.47 28.02 -11.16
CA LEU A 27 7.13 27.79 -10.61
C LEU A 27 7.15 27.56 -9.08
N PRO A 28 7.88 28.37 -8.26
CA PRO A 28 7.71 28.35 -6.82
C PRO A 28 6.36 28.97 -6.44
N SER A 29 5.95 28.79 -5.19
CA SER A 29 4.88 29.59 -4.63
C SER A 29 5.26 31.07 -4.61
N ASP A 30 4.28 31.95 -4.70
CA ASP A 30 4.53 33.39 -4.67
C ASP A 30 5.18 33.81 -3.36
N GLU A 31 6.05 34.83 -3.43
CA GLU A 31 6.64 35.43 -2.23
C GLU A 31 5.53 36.01 -1.35
N GLY A 32 5.53 35.65 -0.07
CA GLY A 32 4.49 36.05 0.88
C GLY A 32 3.17 35.26 0.76
N ALA A 33 3.14 34.14 0.04
CA ALA A 33 1.98 33.24 0.02
C ALA A 33 1.61 32.84 1.47
N VAL A 34 0.33 32.97 1.80
CA VAL A 34 -0.22 32.60 3.11
C VAL A 34 -0.92 31.27 2.99
N TYR A 35 -0.55 30.31 3.84
CA TYR A 35 -1.14 28.98 3.89
C TYR A 35 -2.01 28.84 5.14
N ASP A 36 -3.18 28.21 5.01
CA ASP A 36 -4.07 27.95 6.16
C ASP A 36 -3.39 27.03 7.19
N LYS A 37 -2.52 26.15 6.72
CA LYS A 37 -1.76 25.23 7.58
C LYS A 37 -0.47 24.77 6.90
N GLU A 38 0.62 24.81 7.64
CA GLU A 38 1.89 24.22 7.25
C GLU A 38 2.20 22.99 8.11
N ILE A 39 2.60 21.90 7.47
CA ILE A 39 3.01 20.65 8.14
C ILE A 39 4.40 20.30 7.62
N VAL A 40 5.35 20.18 8.54
CA VAL A 40 6.73 19.76 8.25
C VAL A 40 6.93 18.35 8.80
N LEU A 41 7.30 17.43 7.91
CA LEU A 41 7.63 16.05 8.27
C LEU A 41 9.06 15.75 7.82
N LYS A 42 9.84 15.13 8.70
CA LYS A 42 11.13 14.58 8.33
C LYS A 42 10.96 13.15 7.84
N ALA A 43 11.64 12.80 6.75
CA ALA A 43 11.51 11.48 6.16
C ALA A 43 11.96 10.35 7.11
N GLU A 44 12.97 10.60 7.92
CA GLU A 44 13.48 9.67 8.94
C GLU A 44 12.49 9.38 10.07
N ASP A 45 11.51 10.26 10.32
CA ASP A 45 10.49 10.08 11.34
C ASP A 45 9.31 9.21 10.83
N ILE A 46 9.26 8.90 9.52
CA ILE A 46 8.20 8.12 8.92
C ILE A 46 8.53 6.63 9.01
N VAL A 47 8.02 5.99 10.05
CA VAL A 47 8.12 4.52 10.20
C VAL A 47 7.06 3.78 9.36
N PRO A 48 7.21 2.47 9.09
CA PRO A 48 6.20 1.69 8.39
C PRO A 48 4.82 1.80 9.03
N GLN A 49 3.81 2.11 8.22
CA GLN A 49 2.45 2.41 8.64
C GLN A 49 1.47 1.37 8.12
N VAL A 50 0.40 1.13 8.87
CA VAL A 50 -0.71 0.25 8.49
C VAL A 50 -2.03 0.78 9.04
N THR A 51 -3.13 0.62 8.31
CA THR A 51 -4.45 0.97 8.84
C THR A 51 -5.00 -0.17 9.70
N TRP A 52 -5.56 0.18 10.86
CA TRP A 52 -6.26 -0.75 11.76
C TRP A 52 -7.79 -0.74 11.56
N GLY A 53 -8.37 0.37 11.10
CA GLY A 53 -9.80 0.56 10.97
C GLY A 53 -10.29 0.60 9.52
N THR A 54 -11.46 1.20 9.32
CA THR A 54 -12.20 1.24 8.04
C THR A 54 -12.00 2.53 7.25
N SER A 55 -11.04 3.36 7.64
CA SER A 55 -10.67 4.60 6.98
C SER A 55 -9.15 4.69 6.81
N PRO A 56 -8.63 5.34 5.73
CA PRO A 56 -7.20 5.64 5.64
C PRO A 56 -6.66 6.51 6.79
N GLN A 57 -7.54 7.21 7.52
CA GLN A 57 -7.18 7.99 8.70
C GLN A 57 -6.88 7.11 9.92
N ASP A 58 -7.40 5.88 9.94
CA ASP A 58 -7.19 4.92 11.01
C ASP A 58 -5.84 4.22 10.84
N VAL A 59 -4.76 5.00 10.77
CA VAL A 59 -3.40 4.56 10.48
C VAL A 59 -2.52 4.68 11.72
N LEU A 60 -1.68 3.68 11.94
CA LEU A 60 -0.72 3.62 13.04
C LEU A 60 0.62 3.02 12.56
N PRO A 61 1.72 3.31 13.27
CA PRO A 61 2.96 2.55 13.12
C PRO A 61 2.73 1.05 13.30
N ILE A 62 3.39 0.23 12.50
CA ILE A 62 3.27 -1.25 12.59
C ILE A 62 3.63 -1.81 13.97
N THR A 63 4.42 -1.08 14.74
CA THR A 63 4.83 -1.43 16.11
C THR A 63 3.78 -1.09 17.17
N ALA A 64 2.69 -0.42 16.79
CA ALA A 64 1.64 -0.01 17.70
C ALA A 64 0.67 -1.17 18.03
N VAL A 65 -0.24 -0.90 18.95
CA VAL A 65 -1.38 -1.74 19.30
C VAL A 65 -2.68 -1.16 18.77
N VAL A 66 -3.68 -1.99 18.59
CA VAL A 66 -5.04 -1.58 18.22
C VAL A 66 -5.60 -0.67 19.32
N PRO A 67 -6.07 0.57 18.97
CA PRO A 67 -6.54 1.53 19.97
C PRO A 67 -7.87 1.10 20.58
N ALA A 68 -8.13 1.59 21.81
CA ALA A 68 -9.42 1.45 22.44
C ALA A 68 -10.38 2.58 22.01
N PRO A 69 -11.70 2.36 21.97
CA PRO A 69 -12.66 3.43 21.69
C PRO A 69 -12.51 4.63 22.64
N GLU A 70 -12.08 4.37 23.87
CA GLU A 70 -11.86 5.38 24.93
C GLU A 70 -10.65 6.29 24.65
N ASP A 71 -9.77 5.92 23.70
CA ASP A 71 -8.65 6.76 23.25
C ASP A 71 -9.09 7.90 22.32
N PHE A 72 -10.38 7.94 21.97
CA PHE A 72 -10.98 8.93 21.07
C PHE A 72 -11.97 9.83 21.79
N GLU A 73 -12.31 10.97 21.17
CA GLU A 73 -13.27 11.93 21.71
C GLU A 73 -14.48 12.13 20.78
N GLY A 74 -15.60 12.50 21.37
CA GLY A 74 -16.82 12.87 20.66
C GLY A 74 -17.34 11.76 19.75
N GLY A 75 -17.76 12.11 18.55
CA GLY A 75 -18.29 11.15 17.56
C GLY A 75 -17.28 10.11 17.07
N LYS A 76 -15.98 10.30 17.34
CA LYS A 76 -14.94 9.33 16.96
C LYS A 76 -14.96 8.07 17.83
N VAL A 77 -15.46 8.14 19.06
CA VAL A 77 -15.61 6.98 19.96
C VAL A 77 -16.47 5.91 19.30
N GLU A 78 -17.65 6.31 18.81
CA GLU A 78 -18.59 5.37 18.16
C GLU A 78 -18.07 4.89 16.80
N ALA A 79 -17.39 5.76 16.06
CA ALA A 79 -16.73 5.37 14.79
C ALA A 79 -15.62 4.34 15.03
N ALA A 80 -14.80 4.51 16.06
CA ALA A 80 -13.76 3.55 16.44
C ALA A 80 -14.37 2.20 16.85
N ARG A 81 -15.44 2.22 17.68
CA ARG A 81 -16.15 1.00 18.09
C ARG A 81 -16.68 0.22 16.89
N ARG A 82 -17.34 0.90 15.95
CA ARG A 82 -17.85 0.29 14.72
C ARG A 82 -16.72 -0.26 13.85
N SER A 83 -15.61 0.48 13.72
CA SER A 83 -14.43 0.02 12.95
C SER A 83 -13.82 -1.24 13.55
N LEU A 84 -13.68 -1.30 14.89
CA LEU A 84 -13.15 -2.48 15.59
C LEU A 84 -14.05 -3.70 15.38
N ASP A 85 -15.36 -3.52 15.53
CA ASP A 85 -16.35 -4.57 15.31
C ASP A 85 -16.29 -5.12 13.89
N TYR A 86 -16.33 -4.23 12.87
CA TYR A 86 -16.23 -4.62 11.47
C TYR A 86 -14.92 -5.34 11.16
N MET A 87 -13.80 -4.78 11.62
CA MET A 87 -12.46 -5.34 11.41
C MET A 87 -12.21 -6.58 12.29
N GLY A 88 -13.08 -6.87 13.26
CA GLY A 88 -12.92 -8.00 14.20
C GLY A 88 -11.60 -7.91 14.95
N LEU A 89 -11.30 -6.73 15.50
CA LEU A 89 -10.08 -6.46 16.27
C LEU A 89 -10.42 -6.19 17.72
N THR A 90 -9.50 -6.55 18.59
CA THR A 90 -9.61 -6.30 20.03
C THR A 90 -8.65 -5.19 20.44
N PRO A 91 -9.10 -4.18 21.20
CA PRO A 91 -8.19 -3.16 21.75
C PRO A 91 -7.01 -3.78 22.49
N GLY A 92 -5.83 -3.19 22.32
CA GLY A 92 -4.58 -3.66 22.91
C GLY A 92 -3.89 -4.79 22.15
N MET A 93 -4.52 -5.39 21.13
CA MET A 93 -3.86 -6.38 20.26
C MET A 93 -2.71 -5.73 19.51
N ALA A 94 -1.53 -6.35 19.47
CA ALA A 94 -0.44 -5.85 18.65
C ALA A 94 -0.80 -5.96 17.15
N LEU A 95 -0.51 -4.91 16.38
CA LEU A 95 -0.80 -4.94 14.93
C LEU A 95 -0.07 -6.10 14.23
N LYS A 96 1.11 -6.46 14.70
CA LYS A 96 1.88 -7.59 14.18
C LYS A 96 1.23 -8.96 14.40
N ASP A 97 0.30 -9.08 15.35
CA ASP A 97 -0.41 -10.34 15.62
C ASP A 97 -1.61 -10.57 14.67
N ILE A 98 -1.93 -9.57 13.86
CA ILE A 98 -3.07 -9.63 12.94
C ILE A 98 -2.72 -10.52 11.74
N ARG A 99 -3.34 -11.69 11.65
CA ARG A 99 -3.22 -12.62 10.52
C ARG A 99 -3.95 -12.09 9.30
N ILE A 100 -3.48 -12.49 8.11
CA ILE A 100 -4.08 -12.15 6.83
C ILE A 100 -4.38 -13.41 6.02
N ASP A 101 -5.42 -13.34 5.19
CA ASP A 101 -5.85 -14.39 4.29
C ASP A 101 -5.48 -14.06 2.83
N ALA A 102 -5.28 -12.78 2.53
CA ALA A 102 -4.99 -12.31 1.18
C ALA A 102 -4.00 -11.14 1.16
N VAL A 103 -3.32 -11.01 0.03
CA VAL A 103 -2.47 -9.85 -0.30
C VAL A 103 -2.88 -9.28 -1.65
N PHE A 104 -3.06 -7.98 -1.71
CA PHE A 104 -3.32 -7.26 -2.95
C PHE A 104 -2.28 -6.16 -3.18
N ILE A 105 -1.51 -6.26 -4.26
CA ILE A 105 -0.48 -5.27 -4.63
C ILE A 105 -0.85 -4.65 -5.98
N GLY A 106 -0.83 -3.31 -6.04
CA GLY A 106 -0.89 -2.58 -7.29
C GLY A 106 -2.15 -1.77 -7.52
N SER A 107 -2.78 -1.96 -8.68
CA SER A 107 -3.76 -1.09 -9.32
C SER A 107 -3.20 0.32 -9.62
N CYS A 108 -4.05 1.30 -9.90
CA CYS A 108 -3.63 2.62 -10.39
C CYS A 108 -2.79 3.43 -9.39
N THR A 109 -2.92 3.20 -8.09
CA THR A 109 -2.27 4.01 -7.05
C THR A 109 -0.86 3.52 -6.73
N ASN A 110 -0.71 2.23 -6.45
CA ASN A 110 0.54 1.59 -6.00
C ASN A 110 0.97 0.42 -6.91
N GLY A 111 0.71 0.55 -8.21
CA GLY A 111 1.12 -0.41 -9.24
C GLY A 111 2.05 0.20 -10.28
N ARG A 112 2.81 1.22 -9.92
CA ARG A 112 3.85 1.79 -10.78
C ARG A 112 5.03 0.82 -10.87
N ILE A 113 5.90 1.01 -11.85
CA ILE A 113 7.05 0.10 -12.00
C ILE A 113 7.95 0.10 -10.77
N GLU A 114 8.10 1.24 -10.08
CA GLU A 114 8.88 1.35 -8.85
C GLU A 114 8.25 0.56 -7.70
N ASP A 115 6.93 0.60 -7.58
CA ASP A 115 6.17 -0.14 -6.57
C ASP A 115 6.34 -1.64 -6.77
N LEU A 116 6.22 -2.10 -8.03
CA LEU A 116 6.41 -3.52 -8.38
C LEU A 116 7.85 -3.98 -8.17
N ARG A 117 8.85 -3.16 -8.55
CA ARG A 117 10.26 -3.47 -8.28
C ARG A 117 10.56 -3.59 -6.79
N ALA A 118 10.03 -2.66 -5.99
CA ALA A 118 10.23 -2.67 -4.54
C ALA A 118 9.61 -3.92 -3.88
N ALA A 119 8.35 -4.24 -4.23
CA ALA A 119 7.69 -5.44 -3.74
C ALA A 119 8.39 -6.74 -4.20
N ALA A 120 8.79 -6.82 -5.48
CA ALA A 120 9.54 -7.95 -6.02
C ALA A 120 10.88 -8.13 -5.32
N GLY A 121 11.53 -7.05 -4.90
CA GLY A 121 12.77 -7.10 -4.11
C GLY A 121 12.60 -7.85 -2.79
N ILE A 122 11.43 -7.71 -2.14
CA ILE A 122 11.08 -8.45 -0.91
C ILE A 122 10.77 -9.92 -1.20
N LEU A 123 10.15 -10.21 -2.36
CA LEU A 123 9.65 -11.54 -2.71
C LEU A 123 10.71 -12.49 -3.29
N ARG A 124 11.83 -11.97 -3.80
CA ARG A 124 12.86 -12.81 -4.46
C ARG A 124 13.31 -13.97 -3.60
N GLY A 125 13.15 -15.20 -4.10
CA GLY A 125 13.51 -16.44 -3.42
C GLY A 125 12.66 -16.79 -2.20
N ARG A 126 11.50 -16.15 -2.06
CA ARG A 126 10.53 -16.36 -0.97
C ARG A 126 9.17 -16.70 -1.54
N HIS A 127 8.31 -17.29 -0.72
CA HIS A 127 6.96 -17.68 -1.09
C HIS A 127 5.95 -17.08 -0.12
N LEU A 128 4.71 -16.93 -0.59
CA LEU A 128 3.60 -16.61 0.28
C LEU A 128 3.44 -17.66 1.38
N ALA A 129 3.04 -17.23 2.57
CA ALA A 129 2.69 -18.12 3.65
C ALA A 129 1.55 -19.06 3.22
N GLU A 130 1.54 -20.28 3.77
CA GLU A 130 0.50 -21.26 3.50
C GLU A 130 -0.89 -20.68 3.82
N GLY A 131 -1.83 -20.85 2.89
CA GLY A 131 -3.20 -20.34 3.00
C GLY A 131 -3.38 -18.87 2.61
N VAL A 132 -2.31 -18.12 2.34
CA VAL A 132 -2.40 -16.73 1.88
C VAL A 132 -2.53 -16.67 0.36
N ARG A 133 -3.59 -16.02 -0.11
CA ARG A 133 -3.84 -15.75 -1.54
C ARG A 133 -3.20 -14.42 -1.95
N GLY A 134 -2.33 -14.43 -2.94
CA GLY A 134 -1.66 -13.22 -3.46
C GLY A 134 -2.18 -12.81 -4.83
N MET A 135 -2.40 -11.52 -5.01
CA MET A 135 -2.79 -10.95 -6.30
C MET A 135 -2.00 -9.67 -6.57
N VAL A 136 -1.44 -9.54 -7.78
CA VAL A 136 -0.73 -8.33 -8.21
C VAL A 136 -1.29 -7.81 -9.52
N VAL A 137 -1.54 -6.50 -9.57
CA VAL A 137 -2.18 -5.80 -10.68
C VAL A 137 -1.33 -4.61 -11.09
N PRO A 138 -0.63 -4.66 -12.24
CA PRO A 138 0.13 -3.52 -12.76
C PRO A 138 -0.77 -2.29 -12.97
N GLY A 139 -0.22 -1.10 -12.75
CA GLY A 139 -0.97 0.16 -12.80
C GLY A 139 -1.44 0.59 -14.19
N SER A 140 -0.84 0.04 -15.25
CA SER A 140 -1.24 0.24 -16.65
C SER A 140 -0.68 -0.86 -17.54
N GLY A 141 -1.18 -0.95 -18.77
CA GLY A 141 -0.63 -1.88 -19.78
C GLY A 141 0.85 -1.63 -20.07
N LEU A 142 1.29 -0.36 -20.10
CA LEU A 142 2.72 -0.02 -20.30
C LEU A 142 3.59 -0.46 -19.12
N VAL A 143 3.11 -0.26 -17.90
CA VAL A 143 3.82 -0.74 -16.70
C VAL A 143 3.89 -2.27 -16.69
N ARG A 144 2.81 -2.94 -17.11
CA ARG A 144 2.79 -4.40 -17.22
C ARG A 144 3.84 -4.89 -18.21
N MET A 145 3.87 -4.34 -19.41
CA MET A 145 4.88 -4.70 -20.44
C MET A 145 6.30 -4.51 -19.90
N GLN A 146 6.57 -3.36 -19.29
CA GLN A 146 7.88 -3.08 -18.70
C GLN A 146 8.23 -4.06 -17.58
N ALA A 147 7.28 -4.39 -16.70
CA ALA A 147 7.49 -5.35 -15.62
C ALA A 147 7.78 -6.76 -16.15
N GLU A 148 7.10 -7.18 -17.23
CA GLU A 148 7.34 -8.46 -17.90
C GLU A 148 8.70 -8.48 -18.60
N GLU A 149 9.13 -7.40 -19.25
CA GLU A 149 10.47 -7.24 -19.82
C GLU A 149 11.59 -7.35 -18.75
N GLU A 150 11.32 -6.83 -17.56
CA GLU A 150 12.22 -6.91 -16.40
C GLU A 150 12.14 -8.25 -15.63
N GLY A 151 11.23 -9.14 -16.02
CA GLY A 151 11.00 -10.44 -15.37
C GLY A 151 10.38 -10.35 -13.97
N LEU A 152 9.71 -9.23 -13.65
CA LEU A 152 9.06 -9.06 -12.35
C LEU A 152 7.83 -9.97 -12.22
N ASP A 153 7.11 -10.22 -13.32
CA ASP A 153 6.00 -11.17 -13.39
C ASP A 153 6.40 -12.55 -12.87
N LYS A 154 7.59 -13.02 -13.26
CA LYS A 154 8.14 -14.31 -12.78
C LYS A 154 8.42 -14.28 -11.29
N VAL A 155 9.00 -13.19 -10.77
CA VAL A 155 9.24 -13.06 -9.32
C VAL A 155 7.95 -13.16 -8.53
N PHE A 156 6.88 -12.51 -9.00
CA PHE A 156 5.57 -12.57 -8.33
C PHE A 156 4.93 -13.95 -8.46
N THR A 157 4.94 -14.57 -9.64
CA THR A 157 4.35 -15.90 -9.86
C THR A 157 5.12 -16.99 -9.13
N ASP A 158 6.45 -16.93 -9.10
CA ASP A 158 7.29 -17.85 -8.33
C ASP A 158 7.03 -17.73 -6.82
N ALA A 159 6.71 -16.52 -6.34
CA ALA A 159 6.32 -16.30 -4.95
C ALA A 159 4.88 -16.75 -4.63
N GLY A 160 4.08 -17.14 -5.63
CA GLY A 160 2.70 -17.63 -5.45
C GLY A 160 1.62 -16.57 -5.69
N PHE A 161 1.96 -15.42 -6.28
CA PHE A 161 0.98 -14.40 -6.65
C PHE A 161 0.36 -14.70 -8.03
N GLU A 162 -0.92 -14.35 -8.16
CA GLU A 162 -1.57 -14.26 -9.46
C GLU A 162 -1.18 -12.95 -10.15
N TRP A 163 -0.56 -13.05 -11.33
CA TRP A 163 -0.22 -11.91 -12.18
C TRP A 163 -1.40 -11.53 -13.06
N ARG A 164 -2.01 -10.37 -12.80
CA ARG A 164 -3.25 -9.92 -13.43
C ARG A 164 -3.01 -8.93 -14.57
N LEU A 165 -4.06 -8.71 -15.37
CA LEU A 165 -4.12 -7.60 -16.30
C LEU A 165 -4.23 -6.27 -15.53
N ALA A 166 -3.73 -5.18 -16.15
CA ALA A 166 -3.89 -3.84 -15.61
C ALA A 166 -5.39 -3.49 -15.49
N GLY A 167 -5.78 -2.98 -14.32
CA GLY A 167 -7.16 -2.63 -14.02
C GLY A 167 -7.40 -2.35 -12.54
N CYS A 168 -8.67 -2.28 -12.13
CA CYS A 168 -9.02 -2.09 -10.72
C CYS A 168 -9.02 -3.40 -9.94
N SER A 169 -9.51 -4.50 -10.54
CA SER A 169 -9.55 -5.83 -9.91
C SER A 169 -10.12 -5.77 -8.48
N MET A 170 -9.50 -6.45 -7.54
CA MET A 170 -9.93 -6.47 -6.14
C MET A 170 -9.97 -5.08 -5.48
N CYS A 171 -9.17 -4.10 -5.92
CA CYS A 171 -9.15 -2.75 -5.34
C CYS A 171 -10.53 -2.10 -5.18
N LEU A 172 -11.48 -2.46 -6.03
CA LEU A 172 -12.85 -1.93 -6.02
C LEU A 172 -13.92 -3.01 -5.80
N GLY A 173 -13.56 -4.29 -5.91
CA GLY A 173 -14.48 -5.41 -5.71
C GLY A 173 -15.68 -5.43 -6.64
N MET A 174 -15.57 -4.85 -7.85
CA MET A 174 -16.67 -4.81 -8.84
C MET A 174 -16.67 -5.98 -9.82
N ASN A 175 -15.70 -6.85 -9.75
CA ASN A 175 -15.57 -8.07 -10.54
C ASN A 175 -15.50 -9.28 -9.60
N PRO A 176 -15.33 -10.51 -10.11
CA PRO A 176 -15.19 -11.70 -9.27
C PRO A 176 -14.00 -11.68 -8.31
N ASP A 177 -13.00 -10.82 -8.54
CA ASP A 177 -11.85 -10.66 -7.65
C ASP A 177 -12.30 -9.90 -6.38
N GLN A 178 -12.80 -10.61 -5.40
CA GLN A 178 -13.33 -10.06 -4.15
C GLN A 178 -12.83 -10.84 -2.95
N LEU A 179 -12.85 -10.18 -1.79
CA LEU A 179 -12.71 -10.83 -0.50
C LEU A 179 -14.03 -11.48 -0.10
N ALA A 180 -13.94 -12.67 0.48
CA ALA A 180 -15.07 -13.30 1.15
C ALA A 180 -15.38 -12.56 2.49
N PRO A 181 -16.63 -12.70 3.01
CA PRO A 181 -16.98 -12.14 4.32
C PRO A 181 -16.04 -12.64 5.42
N GLY A 182 -15.45 -11.71 6.17
CA GLY A 182 -14.48 -12.00 7.22
C GLY A 182 -13.04 -12.17 6.75
N GLU A 183 -12.80 -12.38 5.46
CA GLU A 183 -11.45 -12.49 4.89
C GLU A 183 -10.68 -11.18 5.03
N ARG A 184 -9.42 -11.27 5.41
CA ARG A 184 -8.56 -10.14 5.74
C ARG A 184 -7.44 -9.97 4.72
N CYS A 185 -7.26 -8.77 4.21
CA CYS A 185 -6.31 -8.45 3.15
C CYS A 185 -5.30 -7.39 3.57
N ALA A 186 -4.02 -7.68 3.36
CA ALA A 186 -2.95 -6.68 3.30
C ALA A 186 -2.97 -6.05 1.90
N ALA A 187 -3.31 -4.77 1.77
CA ALA A 187 -3.58 -4.15 0.48
C ALA A 187 -2.83 -2.83 0.27
N THR A 188 -2.41 -2.61 -0.96
CA THR A 188 -1.85 -1.32 -1.40
C THR A 188 -2.89 -0.40 -2.03
N SER A 189 -4.17 -0.69 -1.81
CA SER A 189 -5.31 0.12 -2.24
C SER A 189 -5.28 1.51 -1.59
N ASN A 190 -6.05 2.45 -2.10
CA ASN A 190 -6.11 3.81 -1.55
C ASN A 190 -7.32 4.08 -0.64
N ARG A 191 -8.19 3.09 -0.46
CA ARG A 191 -9.39 3.16 0.37
C ARG A 191 -9.69 1.78 0.94
N ASN A 192 -10.25 1.74 2.14
CA ASN A 192 -10.59 0.51 2.84
C ASN A 192 -11.92 0.59 3.61
N PHE A 193 -12.85 1.44 3.14
CA PHE A 193 -14.18 1.50 3.75
C PHE A 193 -14.88 0.14 3.67
N GLU A 194 -15.85 -0.08 4.53
CA GLU A 194 -16.63 -1.30 4.63
C GLU A 194 -17.14 -1.79 3.28
N GLY A 195 -16.83 -3.03 2.91
CA GLY A 195 -17.24 -3.63 1.66
C GLY A 195 -16.46 -3.23 0.41
N ARG A 196 -15.45 -2.36 0.51
CA ARG A 196 -14.67 -1.87 -0.65
C ARG A 196 -14.10 -2.98 -1.53
N MET A 197 -13.53 -4.00 -0.94
CA MET A 197 -12.89 -5.12 -1.64
C MET A 197 -13.74 -6.40 -1.64
N GLY A 198 -15.02 -6.28 -1.29
CA GLY A 198 -15.97 -7.38 -1.14
C GLY A 198 -16.80 -7.20 0.15
N ARG A 199 -18.05 -7.65 0.10
CA ARG A 199 -18.96 -7.52 1.25
C ARG A 199 -18.42 -8.27 2.48
N GLY A 200 -18.19 -7.53 3.58
CA GLY A 200 -17.64 -8.09 4.81
C GLY A 200 -16.13 -8.36 4.76
N GLY A 201 -15.46 -8.03 3.66
CA GLY A 201 -13.99 -8.11 3.55
C GLY A 201 -13.30 -7.04 4.42
N ARG A 202 -12.21 -7.41 5.04
CA ARG A 202 -11.42 -6.58 5.98
C ARG A 202 -10.10 -6.20 5.35
N THR A 203 -9.85 -4.90 5.16
CA THR A 203 -8.69 -4.43 4.40
C THR A 203 -7.79 -3.54 5.25
N HIS A 204 -6.52 -3.91 5.34
CA HIS A 204 -5.46 -3.09 5.93
C HIS A 204 -4.64 -2.45 4.82
N LEU A 205 -4.60 -1.11 4.79
CA LEU A 205 -3.79 -0.37 3.81
C LEU A 205 -2.35 -0.27 4.27
N MET A 206 -1.42 -0.49 3.35
CA MET A 206 0.02 -0.41 3.58
C MET A 206 0.79 -0.20 2.29
N SER A 207 2.10 0.02 2.39
CA SER A 207 2.97 0.15 1.22
C SER A 207 3.18 -1.19 0.49
N PRO A 208 3.60 -1.19 -0.79
CA PRO A 208 3.88 -2.41 -1.55
C PRO A 208 4.88 -3.35 -0.87
N VAL A 209 5.93 -2.82 -0.27
CA VAL A 209 6.93 -3.62 0.45
C VAL A 209 6.37 -4.25 1.72
N MET A 210 5.53 -3.51 2.45
CA MET A 210 4.84 -4.03 3.64
C MET A 210 3.84 -5.13 3.28
N ALA A 211 3.07 -4.95 2.19
CA ALA A 211 2.12 -5.95 1.73
C ALA A 211 2.83 -7.24 1.28
N ALA A 212 3.96 -7.11 0.56
CA ALA A 212 4.79 -8.25 0.18
C ALA A 212 5.34 -8.98 1.41
N ALA A 213 5.85 -8.25 2.40
CA ALA A 213 6.36 -8.82 3.66
C ALA A 213 5.25 -9.53 4.45
N ALA A 214 4.07 -8.92 4.55
CA ALA A 214 2.91 -9.53 5.21
C ALA A 214 2.48 -10.83 4.51
N GLY A 215 2.54 -10.88 3.18
CA GLY A 215 2.24 -12.08 2.41
C GLY A 215 3.18 -13.25 2.72
N ILE A 216 4.47 -12.98 2.88
CA ILE A 216 5.48 -13.98 3.27
C ILE A 216 5.25 -14.44 4.71
N ALA A 217 4.93 -13.52 5.62
CA ALA A 217 4.76 -13.82 7.04
C ALA A 217 3.40 -14.46 7.39
N GLY A 218 2.36 -14.23 6.58
CA GLY A 218 0.97 -14.63 6.87
C GLY A 218 0.27 -13.75 7.92
N HIS A 219 0.91 -12.66 8.34
CA HIS A 219 0.40 -11.67 9.28
C HIS A 219 1.02 -10.30 9.00
N LEU A 220 0.50 -9.25 9.62
CA LEU A 220 1.11 -7.93 9.50
C LEU A 220 2.50 -7.94 10.16
N VAL A 221 3.51 -7.45 9.46
CA VAL A 221 4.91 -7.49 9.91
C VAL A 221 5.62 -6.21 9.51
N ASP A 222 6.61 -5.83 10.29
CA ASP A 222 7.54 -4.77 9.90
C ASP A 222 8.46 -5.28 8.78
N VAL A 223 8.42 -4.65 7.61
CA VAL A 223 9.25 -5.04 6.48
C VAL A 223 10.75 -5.02 6.80
N ARG A 224 11.17 -4.17 7.73
CA ARG A 224 12.58 -4.07 8.17
C ARG A 224 13.05 -5.38 8.80
N GLU A 225 12.20 -6.05 9.57
CA GLU A 225 12.50 -7.38 10.15
C GLU A 225 12.70 -8.44 9.05
N VAL A 226 11.86 -8.42 8.00
CA VAL A 226 11.97 -9.34 6.86
C VAL A 226 13.24 -9.07 6.04
N MET A 227 13.68 -7.81 6.00
CA MET A 227 14.92 -7.41 5.31
C MET A 227 16.19 -7.61 6.15
N GLY A 228 16.07 -7.89 7.44
CA GLY A 228 17.20 -7.98 8.37
C GLY A 228 17.86 -6.63 8.66
N VAL A 229 17.09 -5.55 8.58
CA VAL A 229 17.52 -4.19 8.93
C VAL A 229 17.00 -3.88 10.33
N GLU A 230 17.84 -3.32 11.19
CA GLU A 230 17.42 -2.88 12.53
C GLU A 230 16.30 -1.84 12.41
N ALA A 231 15.29 -1.98 13.28
CA ALA A 231 14.07 -1.17 13.29
C ALA A 231 14.25 0.17 14.02
#